data_c193565272af2ea46a7b10b24f1472f9
#
_entry.id   c193565272af2ea46a7b10b24f1472f9
#
_cell.length_a   1.000
_cell.length_b   1.000
_cell.length_c   1.000
_cell.angle_alpha   90.00
_cell.angle_beta   90.00
_cell.angle_gamma   90.00
#
_symmetry.space_group_name_H-M   'P 1'
#
loop_
_entity.id
_entity.type
_entity.pdbx_description
1 polymer ?
#
loop_
_entity_poly.entity_id
_entity_poly.type
_entity_poly.pdbx_seq_one_letter_code
_entity_poly.pdbx_strand_id
1 'polypeptide(L)'
;MPFAKSLLAAAIVLVPLAAHTQEKPSGPEPTGPTAVFDTTMGPLTCRLFSKESPIAVSTFIGLTEGTKDWTDPTTHQLQHGHRFYDGMPFDRVVPDFVIQTGDITGDISGKVDIGFRFPNETYPGLTYDRPGRLAFGNAGKDTNNSEIFFTEHPEHRLDAGFTIIGQCDEPSIQLIKKIARVPRNPKDVPLSPVLIKKLTIKK
;
A
#
# COMPACT_ATOMS: atom_id res chain seq x y z
N MET A 1 -19.91 51.97 -59.31
CA MET A 1 -19.70 50.55 -58.92
C MET A 1 -19.43 50.52 -57.43
N PRO A 2 -20.34 50.03 -56.54
CA PRO A 2 -20.12 49.96 -55.11
C PRO A 2 -19.54 48.57 -54.73
N PHE A 3 -18.45 48.59 -53.96
CA PHE A 3 -17.84 47.42 -53.38
C PHE A 3 -18.64 46.93 -52.19
N ALA A 4 -19.18 45.71 -52.28
CA ALA A 4 -19.82 45.02 -51.17
C ALA A 4 -18.75 44.49 -50.20
N LYS A 5 -18.77 44.94 -48.93
CA LYS A 5 -17.93 44.36 -47.84
C LYS A 5 -18.72 43.20 -47.21
N SER A 6 -18.23 41.96 -47.46
CA SER A 6 -18.73 40.78 -46.72
C SER A 6 -18.16 40.77 -45.31
N LEU A 7 -19.02 40.84 -44.33
CA LEU A 7 -18.69 40.56 -42.93
C LEU A 7 -18.75 39.04 -42.71
N LEU A 8 -17.60 38.42 -42.41
CA LEU A 8 -17.51 37.02 -41.97
C LEU A 8 -17.79 37.00 -40.46
N ALA A 9 -18.92 36.47 -40.04
CA ALA A 9 -19.24 36.24 -38.65
C ALA A 9 -18.59 34.92 -38.19
N ALA A 10 -17.59 35.00 -37.33
CA ALA A 10 -17.01 33.86 -36.69
C ALA A 10 -17.91 33.35 -35.55
N ALA A 11 -18.52 32.19 -35.71
CA ALA A 11 -19.26 31.52 -34.67
C ALA A 11 -18.30 30.85 -33.67
N ILE A 12 -18.23 31.37 -32.47
CA ILE A 12 -17.51 30.75 -31.35
C ILE A 12 -18.37 29.59 -30.84
N VAL A 13 -17.96 28.36 -31.15
CA VAL A 13 -18.56 27.14 -30.56
C VAL A 13 -17.99 26.96 -29.16
N LEU A 14 -18.80 27.31 -28.12
CA LEU A 14 -18.50 26.94 -26.74
C LEU A 14 -18.70 25.42 -26.60
N VAL A 15 -17.61 24.68 -26.52
CA VAL A 15 -17.63 23.26 -26.11
C VAL A 15 -17.80 23.23 -24.58
N PRO A 16 -18.88 22.63 -24.02
CA PRO A 16 -19.01 22.52 -22.58
C PRO A 16 -17.90 21.61 -22.06
N LEU A 17 -17.07 22.13 -21.15
CA LEU A 17 -16.10 21.36 -20.39
C LEU A 17 -16.89 20.42 -19.47
N ALA A 18 -16.98 19.13 -19.87
CA ALA A 18 -17.60 18.12 -19.02
C ALA A 18 -16.76 18.00 -17.75
N ALA A 19 -17.30 18.49 -16.65
CA ALA A 19 -16.72 18.27 -15.33
C ALA A 19 -16.77 16.74 -15.08
N HIS A 20 -15.58 16.10 -15.10
CA HIS A 20 -15.43 14.74 -14.62
C HIS A 20 -15.69 14.78 -13.11
N THR A 21 -16.92 14.52 -12.69
CA THR A 21 -17.22 14.15 -11.33
C THR A 21 -16.54 12.83 -11.07
N GLN A 22 -15.41 12.85 -10.34
CA GLN A 22 -14.84 11.62 -9.79
C GLN A 22 -15.92 11.01 -8.88
N GLU A 23 -16.46 9.88 -9.29
CA GLU A 23 -17.35 9.11 -8.42
C GLU A 23 -16.62 8.85 -7.09
N LYS A 24 -17.29 9.21 -6.00
CA LYS A 24 -16.77 8.93 -4.66
C LYS A 24 -16.58 7.42 -4.54
N PRO A 25 -15.39 6.93 -4.14
CA PRO A 25 -15.14 5.51 -4.01
C PRO A 25 -16.23 4.82 -3.17
N SER A 26 -16.82 3.75 -3.68
CA SER A 26 -17.84 2.98 -3.00
C SER A 26 -17.15 1.99 -2.06
N GLY A 27 -17.37 2.07 -0.76
CA GLY A 27 -16.80 1.11 0.19
C GLY A 27 -16.56 1.73 1.55
N PRO A 28 -16.18 0.91 2.55
CA PRO A 28 -15.92 1.42 3.88
C PRO A 28 -14.72 2.38 3.89
N GLU A 29 -14.82 3.39 4.75
CA GLU A 29 -13.70 4.30 5.06
C GLU A 29 -13.00 3.82 6.34
N PRO A 30 -11.66 3.90 6.43
CA PRO A 30 -10.94 3.41 7.60
C PRO A 30 -11.21 4.30 8.82
N THR A 31 -11.53 3.68 9.96
CA THR A 31 -11.85 4.37 11.22
C THR A 31 -10.87 4.07 12.34
N GLY A 32 -9.89 3.20 12.09
CA GLY A 32 -8.89 2.79 13.07
C GLY A 32 -7.76 3.81 13.26
N PRO A 33 -6.68 3.44 13.97
CA PRO A 33 -5.51 4.28 14.16
C PRO A 33 -4.76 4.52 12.84
N THR A 34 -3.80 5.43 12.88
CA THR A 34 -2.98 5.82 11.73
C THR A 34 -1.59 5.22 11.86
N ALA A 35 -1.15 4.46 10.85
CA ALA A 35 0.22 4.01 10.70
C ALA A 35 1.04 5.06 9.95
N VAL A 36 2.18 5.46 10.51
CA VAL A 36 3.13 6.42 9.90
C VAL A 36 4.46 5.72 9.72
N PHE A 37 4.83 5.45 8.48
CA PHE A 37 6.11 4.87 8.07
C PHE A 37 7.08 6.03 7.76
N ASP A 38 8.01 6.32 8.65
CA ASP A 38 9.11 7.26 8.36
C ASP A 38 10.14 6.53 7.49
N THR A 39 10.15 6.82 6.21
CA THR A 39 11.08 6.18 5.26
C THR A 39 12.24 7.09 4.89
N THR A 40 13.28 6.52 4.27
CA THR A 40 14.41 7.30 3.74
C THR A 40 14.01 8.23 2.57
N MET A 41 12.81 8.05 1.98
CA MET A 41 12.29 8.89 0.91
C MET A 41 11.16 9.84 1.36
N GLY A 42 10.76 9.79 2.64
CA GLY A 42 9.66 10.58 3.21
C GLY A 42 8.62 9.71 3.93
N PRO A 43 7.61 10.32 4.57
CA PRO A 43 6.61 9.59 5.32
C PRO A 43 5.52 9.00 4.43
N LEU A 44 5.10 7.77 4.73
CA LEU A 44 3.84 7.18 4.27
C LEU A 44 2.86 7.14 5.44
N THR A 45 1.66 7.66 5.25
CA THR A 45 0.62 7.77 6.26
C THR A 45 -0.63 7.03 5.79
N CYS A 46 -1.04 6.01 6.53
CA CYS A 46 -2.18 5.18 6.18
C CYS A 46 -3.11 4.99 7.38
N ARG A 47 -4.40 5.23 7.23
CA ARG A 47 -5.40 4.94 8.25
C ARG A 47 -5.85 3.49 8.16
N LEU A 48 -6.01 2.82 9.30
CA LEU A 48 -6.22 1.38 9.34
C LEU A 48 -7.71 1.00 9.38
N PHE A 49 -8.04 -0.16 8.78
CA PHE A 49 -9.36 -0.78 8.77
C PHE A 49 -9.56 -1.74 9.95
N SER A 50 -9.49 -1.22 11.19
CA SER A 50 -9.57 -2.05 12.40
C SER A 50 -10.88 -2.82 12.58
N LYS A 51 -11.95 -2.35 11.95
CA LYS A 51 -13.28 -2.94 11.99
C LYS A 51 -13.46 -4.05 10.95
N GLU A 52 -12.91 -3.81 9.78
CA GLU A 52 -13.05 -4.65 8.60
C GLU A 52 -12.04 -5.81 8.58
N SER A 53 -10.85 -5.60 9.18
CA SER A 53 -9.75 -6.57 9.22
C SER A 53 -9.10 -6.62 10.62
N PRO A 54 -9.86 -6.99 11.67
CA PRO A 54 -9.40 -6.87 13.06
C PRO A 54 -8.20 -7.74 13.41
N ILE A 55 -8.11 -8.98 12.91
CA ILE A 55 -6.98 -9.88 13.17
C ILE A 55 -5.72 -9.34 12.50
N ALA A 56 -5.83 -8.98 11.23
CA ALA A 56 -4.71 -8.47 10.44
C ALA A 56 -4.20 -7.13 11.01
N VAL A 57 -5.11 -6.19 11.33
CA VAL A 57 -4.71 -4.90 11.91
C VAL A 57 -4.08 -5.08 13.29
N SER A 58 -4.63 -5.94 14.16
CA SER A 58 -4.01 -6.21 15.46
C SER A 58 -2.65 -6.88 15.35
N THR A 59 -2.47 -7.79 14.38
CA THR A 59 -1.18 -8.42 14.07
C THR A 59 -0.17 -7.38 13.58
N PHE A 60 -0.56 -6.53 12.64
CA PHE A 60 0.29 -5.46 12.13
C PHE A 60 0.73 -4.49 13.24
N ILE A 61 -0.19 -4.06 14.10
CA ILE A 61 0.11 -3.19 15.25
C ILE A 61 1.06 -3.90 16.21
N GLY A 62 0.79 -5.16 16.54
CA GLY A 62 1.62 -5.94 17.46
C GLY A 62 3.06 -6.11 16.98
N LEU A 63 3.27 -6.40 15.69
CA LEU A 63 4.59 -6.44 15.07
C LEU A 63 5.26 -5.05 15.06
N THR A 64 4.48 -4.01 14.79
CA THR A 64 4.96 -2.62 14.76
C THR A 64 5.43 -2.16 16.15
N GLU A 65 4.69 -2.47 17.20
CA GLU A 65 4.97 -2.02 18.57
C GLU A 65 5.87 -2.99 19.35
N GLY A 66 6.14 -4.19 18.79
CA GLY A 66 6.93 -5.24 19.44
C GLY A 66 6.15 -6.01 20.52
N THR A 67 4.80 -5.92 20.51
CA THR A 67 3.94 -6.64 21.46
C THR A 67 3.52 -8.02 20.96
N LYS A 68 3.79 -8.32 19.69
CA LYS A 68 3.59 -9.65 19.11
C LYS A 68 4.94 -10.31 18.87
N ASP A 69 5.12 -11.47 19.51
CA ASP A 69 6.31 -12.29 19.32
C ASP A 69 6.37 -12.87 17.91
N TRP A 70 7.58 -13.04 17.43
CA TRP A 70 7.87 -13.67 16.16
C TRP A 70 9.18 -14.44 16.22
N THR A 71 9.37 -15.41 15.34
CA THR A 71 10.59 -16.21 15.26
C THR A 71 11.45 -15.71 14.10
N ASP A 72 12.70 -15.41 14.36
CA ASP A 72 13.68 -15.07 13.32
C ASP A 72 13.93 -16.30 12.43
N PRO A 73 13.61 -16.27 11.13
CA PRO A 73 13.72 -17.42 10.25
C PRO A 73 15.17 -17.86 9.99
N THR A 74 16.16 -17.00 10.26
CA THR A 74 17.58 -17.28 10.06
C THR A 74 18.20 -17.90 11.31
N THR A 75 17.90 -17.34 12.48
CA THR A 75 18.50 -17.79 13.75
C THR A 75 17.63 -18.77 14.52
N HIS A 76 16.37 -18.92 14.14
CA HIS A 76 15.31 -19.69 14.82
C HIS A 76 15.06 -19.25 16.26
N GLN A 77 15.46 -18.03 16.62
CA GLN A 77 15.26 -17.47 17.94
C GLN A 77 13.92 -16.72 18.03
N LEU A 78 13.21 -16.92 19.13
CA LEU A 78 12.02 -16.16 19.46
C LEU A 78 12.41 -14.70 19.77
N GLN A 79 11.80 -13.76 19.07
CA GLN A 79 11.96 -12.34 19.28
C GLN A 79 10.80 -11.83 20.14
N HIS A 80 11.13 -11.42 21.35
CA HIS A 80 10.17 -10.86 22.30
C HIS A 80 10.45 -9.38 22.53
N GLY A 81 9.44 -8.52 22.44
CA GLY A 81 9.60 -7.08 22.60
C GLY A 81 10.28 -6.36 21.44
N HIS A 82 10.53 -7.05 20.33
CA HIS A 82 11.22 -6.49 19.16
C HIS A 82 10.25 -5.93 18.12
N ARG A 83 10.43 -4.67 17.74
CA ARG A 83 9.69 -3.98 16.68
C ARG A 83 10.13 -4.53 15.32
N PHE A 84 9.20 -5.14 14.60
CA PHE A 84 9.53 -5.92 13.41
C PHE A 84 9.93 -5.05 12.20
N TYR A 85 9.22 -3.95 11.97
CA TYR A 85 9.36 -3.17 10.73
C TYR A 85 10.43 -2.08 10.76
N ASP A 86 10.97 -1.72 11.93
CA ASP A 86 11.97 -0.66 12.06
C ASP A 86 13.31 -1.11 11.42
N GLY A 87 13.84 -0.31 10.52
CA GLY A 87 15.06 -0.63 9.74
C GLY A 87 14.83 -1.49 8.49
N MET A 88 13.62 -1.96 8.24
CA MET A 88 13.32 -2.89 7.15
C MET A 88 13.31 -2.20 5.78
N PRO A 89 13.89 -2.80 4.73
CA PRO A 89 13.84 -2.28 3.38
C PRO A 89 12.48 -2.54 2.72
N PHE A 90 12.14 -1.75 1.70
CA PHE A 90 11.24 -2.20 0.66
C PHE A 90 12.01 -3.22 -0.19
N ASP A 91 11.62 -4.47 -0.08
CA ASP A 91 12.30 -5.62 -0.69
C ASP A 91 11.88 -5.87 -2.14
N ARG A 92 10.72 -5.33 -2.56
CA ARG A 92 10.23 -5.43 -3.93
C ARG A 92 9.48 -4.16 -4.34
N VAL A 93 9.80 -3.62 -5.53
CA VAL A 93 9.15 -2.44 -6.09
C VAL A 93 8.79 -2.68 -7.56
N VAL A 94 7.51 -2.62 -7.88
CA VAL A 94 7.00 -2.88 -9.23
C VAL A 94 6.18 -1.67 -9.68
N PRO A 95 6.69 -0.83 -10.61
CA PRO A 95 5.93 0.27 -11.18
C PRO A 95 4.60 -0.20 -11.74
N ASP A 96 3.60 0.66 -11.61
CA ASP A 96 2.23 0.43 -12.06
C ASP A 96 1.56 -0.80 -11.38
N PHE A 97 2.09 -1.19 -10.19
CA PHE A 97 1.52 -2.28 -9.41
C PHE A 97 1.64 -2.03 -7.91
N VAL A 98 2.74 -2.47 -7.25
CA VAL A 98 2.91 -2.41 -5.80
C VAL A 98 4.34 -2.07 -5.38
N ILE A 99 4.50 -1.56 -4.15
CA ILE A 99 5.75 -1.65 -3.38
C ILE A 99 5.52 -2.55 -2.17
N GLN A 100 6.48 -3.40 -1.85
CA GLN A 100 6.37 -4.46 -0.85
C GLN A 100 7.53 -4.39 0.14
N THR A 101 7.27 -4.79 1.38
CA THR A 101 8.21 -4.87 2.49
C THR A 101 7.74 -5.93 3.48
N GLY A 102 8.58 -6.31 4.45
CA GLY A 102 8.19 -7.23 5.50
C GLY A 102 8.73 -8.63 5.34
N ASP A 103 9.52 -8.90 4.30
CA ASP A 103 10.33 -10.11 4.19
C ASP A 103 11.71 -9.89 4.82
N ILE A 104 11.89 -10.37 6.05
CA ILE A 104 13.17 -10.23 6.78
C ILE A 104 14.30 -11.04 6.14
N THR A 105 14.00 -12.01 5.29
CA THR A 105 15.00 -12.82 4.59
C THR A 105 15.49 -12.20 3.29
N GLY A 106 14.69 -11.29 2.72
CA GLY A 106 14.92 -10.72 1.40
C GLY A 106 14.74 -11.72 0.24
N ASP A 107 14.12 -12.86 0.48
CA ASP A 107 13.88 -13.91 -0.53
C ASP A 107 12.73 -13.52 -1.50
N ILE A 108 11.85 -12.61 -1.09
CA ILE A 108 10.68 -12.13 -1.84
C ILE A 108 9.75 -13.24 -2.38
N SER A 109 9.85 -14.45 -1.83
CA SER A 109 9.05 -15.61 -2.26
C SER A 109 7.66 -15.66 -1.64
N GLY A 110 7.38 -14.81 -0.65
CA GLY A 110 6.16 -14.86 0.16
C GLY A 110 6.10 -16.06 1.11
N LYS A 111 7.18 -16.82 1.24
CA LYS A 111 7.23 -18.06 2.02
C LYS A 111 7.97 -17.93 3.34
N VAL A 112 8.36 -16.73 3.71
CA VAL A 112 9.04 -16.49 4.98
C VAL A 112 8.19 -17.02 6.14
N ASP A 113 8.82 -17.75 7.07
CA ASP A 113 8.16 -18.27 8.26
C ASP A 113 8.71 -17.56 9.49
N ILE A 114 7.87 -16.75 10.10
CA ILE A 114 8.19 -16.03 11.33
C ILE A 114 7.48 -16.61 12.55
N GLY A 115 7.12 -17.92 12.48
CA GLY A 115 6.54 -18.67 13.60
C GLY A 115 5.02 -18.55 13.74
N PHE A 116 4.33 -17.83 12.84
CA PHE A 116 2.88 -17.79 12.82
C PHE A 116 2.35 -17.45 11.42
N ARG A 117 1.06 -17.80 11.23
CA ARG A 117 0.24 -17.39 10.09
C ARG A 117 -1.17 -17.07 10.57
N PHE A 118 -1.91 -16.27 9.78
CA PHE A 118 -3.31 -15.97 10.08
C PHE A 118 -4.15 -15.95 8.80
N PRO A 119 -5.49 -16.16 8.93
CA PRO A 119 -6.39 -16.25 7.79
C PRO A 119 -6.54 -14.92 7.06
N ASN A 120 -6.98 -15.00 5.80
CA ASN A 120 -7.43 -13.83 5.05
C ASN A 120 -8.70 -13.25 5.71
N GLU A 121 -8.75 -11.94 5.85
CA GLU A 121 -9.95 -11.19 6.21
C GLU A 121 -10.42 -10.41 5.00
N THR A 122 -11.56 -10.79 4.45
CA THR A 122 -12.21 -10.08 3.35
C THR A 122 -13.52 -9.50 3.83
N TYR A 123 -13.71 -8.21 3.60
CA TYR A 123 -14.92 -7.50 4.03
C TYR A 123 -15.73 -7.05 2.81
N PRO A 124 -17.06 -7.25 2.76
CA PRO A 124 -17.89 -6.84 1.65
C PRO A 124 -17.74 -5.36 1.33
N GLY A 125 -17.45 -5.03 0.08
CA GLY A 125 -17.24 -3.66 -0.39
C GLY A 125 -15.84 -3.07 -0.08
N LEU A 126 -14.96 -3.78 0.62
CA LEU A 126 -13.56 -3.38 0.76
C LEU A 126 -12.73 -4.07 -0.32
N THR A 127 -12.43 -3.34 -1.37
CA THR A 127 -11.77 -3.83 -2.59
C THR A 127 -10.56 -2.98 -2.94
N TYR A 128 -9.76 -3.43 -3.89
CA TYR A 128 -8.63 -2.69 -4.44
C TYR A 128 -9.10 -1.72 -5.55
N ASP A 129 -10.15 -0.96 -5.29
CA ASP A 129 -10.81 -0.02 -6.20
C ASP A 129 -10.05 1.31 -6.39
N ARG A 130 -9.01 1.55 -5.61
CA ARG A 130 -8.24 2.80 -5.59
C ARG A 130 -6.77 2.60 -5.25
N PRO A 131 -5.87 3.53 -5.58
CA PRO A 131 -4.48 3.50 -5.17
C PRO A 131 -4.32 3.67 -3.66
N GLY A 132 -3.16 3.28 -3.13
CA GLY A 132 -2.80 3.48 -1.73
C GLY A 132 -3.44 2.49 -0.77
N ARG A 133 -3.97 1.34 -1.24
CA ARG A 133 -4.36 0.24 -0.35
C ARG A 133 -3.12 -0.35 0.28
N LEU A 134 -3.10 -0.38 1.62
CA LEU A 134 -2.13 -1.13 2.42
C LEU A 134 -2.73 -2.49 2.75
N ALA A 135 -2.02 -3.57 2.43
CA ALA A 135 -2.53 -4.93 2.58
C ALA A 135 -1.41 -5.91 2.99
N PHE A 136 -1.79 -7.07 3.53
CA PHE A 136 -0.85 -8.16 3.76
C PHE A 136 -0.60 -8.96 2.47
N GLY A 137 0.69 -9.27 2.24
CA GLY A 137 1.12 -10.28 1.29
C GLY A 137 0.93 -11.69 1.86
N ASN A 138 0.77 -12.67 0.97
CA ASN A 138 0.68 -14.08 1.34
C ASN A 138 1.17 -14.99 0.22
N ALA A 139 1.45 -16.25 0.54
CA ALA A 139 1.84 -17.31 -0.40
C ALA A 139 0.66 -18.22 -0.79
N GLY A 140 -0.54 -17.73 -0.70
CA GLY A 140 -1.80 -18.42 -0.93
C GLY A 140 -2.80 -18.15 0.19
N LYS A 141 -4.02 -18.70 0.06
CA LYS A 141 -5.09 -18.47 1.02
C LYS A 141 -4.66 -18.80 2.46
N ASP A 142 -4.97 -17.89 3.38
CA ASP A 142 -4.78 -18.06 4.83
C ASP A 142 -3.30 -18.26 5.25
N THR A 143 -2.36 -17.64 4.50
CA THR A 143 -0.93 -17.70 4.82
C THR A 143 -0.32 -16.31 5.10
N ASN A 144 -1.13 -15.33 5.52
CA ASN A 144 -0.61 -14.02 5.90
C ASN A 144 0.37 -14.16 7.08
N ASN A 145 1.44 -13.34 7.07
CA ASN A 145 2.46 -13.31 8.13
C ASN A 145 2.93 -11.88 8.44
N SER A 146 4.08 -11.44 7.91
CA SER A 146 4.64 -10.10 8.11
C SER A 146 4.73 -9.27 6.84
N GLU A 147 4.66 -9.90 5.66
CA GLU A 147 4.77 -9.17 4.42
C GLU A 147 3.59 -8.24 4.20
N ILE A 148 3.87 -7.00 3.83
CA ILE A 148 2.86 -5.98 3.50
C ILE A 148 3.20 -5.32 2.18
N PHE A 149 2.18 -4.84 1.47
CA PHE A 149 2.36 -4.10 0.24
C PHE A 149 1.40 -2.90 0.16
N PHE A 150 1.78 -1.94 -0.69
CA PHE A 150 0.99 -0.76 -1.01
C PHE A 150 0.70 -0.75 -2.50
N THR A 151 -0.55 -0.55 -2.88
CA THR A 151 -0.94 -0.46 -4.29
C THR A 151 -0.65 0.92 -4.87
N GLU A 152 -0.14 0.97 -6.09
CA GLU A 152 0.06 2.22 -6.83
C GLU A 152 -1.20 2.65 -7.59
N HIS A 153 -2.01 1.68 -8.03
CA HIS A 153 -3.23 1.83 -8.82
C HIS A 153 -4.37 0.98 -8.26
N PRO A 154 -5.62 1.15 -8.75
CA PRO A 154 -6.67 0.15 -8.53
C PRO A 154 -6.23 -1.23 -9.06
N GLU A 155 -6.44 -2.30 -8.27
CA GLU A 155 -5.93 -3.64 -8.58
C GLU A 155 -6.97 -4.73 -8.26
N HIS A 156 -8.10 -4.70 -8.94
CA HIS A 156 -9.21 -5.62 -8.70
C HIS A 156 -8.84 -7.11 -8.81
N ARG A 157 -7.75 -7.45 -9.50
CA ARG A 157 -7.23 -8.83 -9.53
C ARG A 157 -6.74 -9.33 -8.17
N LEU A 158 -6.54 -8.43 -7.19
CA LEU A 158 -6.16 -8.78 -5.82
C LEU A 158 -7.37 -8.96 -4.89
N ASP A 159 -8.57 -8.61 -5.34
CA ASP A 159 -9.79 -8.74 -4.55
C ASP A 159 -9.99 -10.19 -4.08
N ALA A 160 -10.43 -10.36 -2.83
CA ALA A 160 -10.61 -11.63 -2.13
C ALA A 160 -9.35 -12.52 -1.96
N GLY A 161 -8.21 -12.16 -2.57
CA GLY A 161 -6.94 -12.91 -2.43
C GLY A 161 -6.06 -12.42 -1.30
N PHE A 162 -6.18 -11.12 -0.95
CA PHE A 162 -5.30 -10.46 0.01
C PHE A 162 -6.10 -9.60 0.98
N THR A 163 -5.62 -9.47 2.22
CA THR A 163 -6.28 -8.74 3.29
C THR A 163 -5.89 -7.26 3.28
N ILE A 164 -6.83 -6.39 2.97
CA ILE A 164 -6.64 -4.93 3.06
C ILE A 164 -6.69 -4.52 4.53
N ILE A 165 -5.68 -3.79 5.00
CA ILE A 165 -5.60 -3.31 6.39
C ILE A 165 -5.59 -1.79 6.51
N GLY A 166 -5.42 -1.04 5.41
CA GLY A 166 -5.35 0.41 5.47
C GLY A 166 -5.57 1.10 4.14
N GLN A 167 -5.80 2.42 4.23
CA GLN A 167 -5.84 3.35 3.12
C GLN A 167 -4.87 4.49 3.39
N CYS A 168 -3.97 4.71 2.47
CA CYS A 168 -2.99 5.80 2.54
C CYS A 168 -3.59 7.10 1.99
N ASP A 169 -3.09 8.23 2.50
CA ASP A 169 -3.45 9.57 2.05
C ASP A 169 -2.81 9.92 0.69
N GLU A 170 -3.29 10.97 0.06
CA GLU A 170 -2.82 11.37 -1.27
C GLU A 170 -1.31 11.70 -1.34
N PRO A 171 -0.69 12.41 -0.37
CA PRO A 171 0.75 12.60 -0.36
C PRO A 171 1.52 11.28 -0.34
N SER A 172 1.04 10.28 0.41
CA SER A 172 1.63 8.95 0.49
C SER A 172 1.48 8.18 -0.82
N ILE A 173 0.34 8.29 -1.52
CA ILE A 173 0.15 7.70 -2.84
C ILE A 173 1.18 8.24 -3.83
N GLN A 174 1.46 9.54 -3.81
CA GLN A 174 2.49 10.14 -4.66
C GLN A 174 3.90 9.64 -4.30
N LEU A 175 4.16 9.38 -3.01
CA LEU A 175 5.43 8.81 -2.57
C LEU A 175 5.54 7.31 -2.96
N ILE A 176 4.47 6.52 -2.84
CA ILE A 176 4.41 5.13 -3.32
C ILE A 176 4.83 5.06 -4.79
N LYS A 177 4.29 5.95 -5.64
CA LYS A 177 4.66 6.04 -7.06
C LYS A 177 6.14 6.33 -7.27
N LYS A 178 6.74 7.20 -6.45
CA LYS A 178 8.17 7.51 -6.51
C LYS A 178 9.03 6.33 -6.06
N ILE A 179 8.66 5.63 -4.99
CA ILE A 179 9.36 4.45 -4.50
C ILE A 179 9.28 3.31 -5.54
N ALA A 180 8.13 3.10 -6.16
CA ALA A 180 7.96 2.08 -7.19
C ALA A 180 8.91 2.26 -8.40
N ARG A 181 9.42 3.49 -8.63
CA ARG A 181 10.27 3.85 -9.76
C ARG A 181 11.75 4.02 -9.43
N VAL A 182 12.19 3.66 -8.24
CA VAL A 182 13.63 3.66 -7.95
C VAL A 182 14.34 2.62 -8.83
N PRO A 183 15.62 2.80 -9.17
CA PRO A 183 16.40 1.81 -9.90
C PRO A 183 16.38 0.46 -9.19
N ARG A 184 16.06 -0.60 -9.91
CA ARG A 184 15.89 -1.96 -9.38
C ARG A 184 16.55 -3.01 -10.28
N ASN A 185 16.80 -4.17 -9.73
CA ASN A 185 17.34 -5.30 -10.47
C ASN A 185 16.21 -6.06 -11.22
N PRO A 186 16.53 -7.08 -12.03
CA PRO A 186 15.53 -7.88 -12.76
C PRO A 186 14.55 -8.68 -11.86
N LYS A 187 14.80 -8.75 -10.54
CA LYS A 187 13.90 -9.34 -9.55
C LYS A 187 13.05 -8.29 -8.82
N ASP A 188 13.01 -7.07 -9.33
CA ASP A 188 12.29 -5.92 -8.75
C ASP A 188 12.81 -5.45 -7.37
N VAL A 189 14.02 -5.85 -6.96
CA VAL A 189 14.66 -5.40 -5.73
C VAL A 189 15.37 -4.07 -5.98
N PRO A 190 15.14 -3.01 -5.16
CA PRO A 190 15.84 -1.74 -5.30
C PRO A 190 17.37 -1.88 -5.27
N LEU A 191 18.08 -1.22 -6.18
CA LEU A 191 19.56 -1.20 -6.21
C LEU A 191 20.14 -0.42 -5.02
N SER A 192 19.42 0.59 -4.53
CA SER A 192 19.72 1.32 -3.31
C SER A 192 18.54 1.15 -2.36
N PRO A 193 18.76 0.63 -1.14
CA PRO A 193 17.65 0.34 -0.22
C PRO A 193 16.84 1.58 0.13
N VAL A 194 15.53 1.49 0.00
CA VAL A 194 14.57 2.41 0.60
C VAL A 194 14.13 1.78 1.92
N LEU A 195 14.47 2.41 3.05
CA LEU A 195 14.26 1.84 4.38
C LEU A 195 13.09 2.49 5.10
N ILE A 196 12.36 1.69 5.88
CA ILE A 196 11.48 2.16 6.95
C ILE A 196 12.39 2.46 8.15
N LYS A 197 12.74 3.73 8.39
CA LYS A 197 13.56 4.12 9.55
C LYS A 197 12.82 3.83 10.85
N LYS A 198 11.52 4.11 10.86
CA LYS A 198 10.63 3.85 12.00
C LYS A 198 9.18 3.75 11.53
N LEU A 199 8.42 2.83 12.11
CA LEU A 199 6.98 2.74 11.96
C LEU A 199 6.27 3.07 13.28
N THR A 200 5.29 3.96 13.26
CA THR A 200 4.58 4.44 14.46
C THR A 200 3.08 4.34 14.26
N ILE A 201 2.37 3.86 15.29
CA ILE A 201 0.90 3.85 15.34
C ILE A 201 0.43 5.07 16.14
N LYS A 202 -0.37 5.93 15.50
CA LYS A 202 -1.01 7.10 16.15
C LYS A 202 -2.49 6.79 16.36
N LYS A 203 -2.95 6.91 17.59
CA LYS A 203 -4.35 6.75 18.00
C LYS A 203 -5.17 7.96 17.61
#